data_c220c552259ae9028cfc391b510dad7a
#
_entry.id   c220c552259ae9028cfc391b510dad7a
#
_cell.length_a   1.000
_cell.length_b   1.000
_cell.length_c   1.000
_cell.angle_alpha   90.00
_cell.angle_beta   90.00
_cell.angle_gamma   90.00
#
_symmetry.space_group_name_H-M   'P 1'
#
loop_
_entity.id
_entity.type
_entity.pdbx_description
1 polymer ?
#
loop_
_entity_poly.entity_id
_entity_poly.type
_entity_poly.pdbx_seq_one_letter_code
_entity_poly.pdbx_strand_id
1 'polypeptide(L)'
;MELFRPLTRVLPSVRPPERDVGFTEKLIWTALALVIYLVMAETPIYGIPHSGGINDPFGPLRVIFASQRGTLVELGIGPIVTAGLILQVLSGSKMINVDFANPNDRSLFTGASKVLSVFMTLFEGLAFLLGGAYNVTDPTTGTPHPPSFQNAFFILAQLVVAGVVIILLDEMLQKKWGFGSGISLFIAAGVCLQIVWSSVGPIAPVADGKYLGAIIAFFQSLGPVIASPGSFTAWQGALYRGGNLPDMLGFITTIGVFLIIIYLNGLRVEVPVSYARYRGFRGRFPIKFFYVSNIPVIFAAALFGNVFFIGQLIFNRYNPNCSNAGINFWLSLVPGCYQQQSSQQGGQLIPSKGLAYYTFAPRSLGVVLADPIRAIVYLVIFVLACVFFAVTWVEVGGMDSKTVSKQLIDSGMQIEGFRRSGATIRQILDRYIPAVTVIGGITIGCIAAGADFLGAFGTGTGILLTVGIIQQYYEILVKERITEIYPGTKGLLG
;
A
#
# COMPACT_ATOMS: atom_id res chain seq x y z
N MET A 1 -24.69 -4.25 -10.42
CA MET A 1 -23.90 -5.45 -10.05
C MET A 1 -24.19 -6.66 -10.92
N GLU A 2 -25.41 -6.92 -11.35
CA GLU A 2 -25.74 -8.09 -12.18
C GLU A 2 -25.01 -8.14 -13.54
N LEU A 3 -24.62 -7.00 -14.08
CA LEU A 3 -23.85 -6.92 -15.33
C LEU A 3 -22.51 -7.70 -15.28
N PHE A 4 -21.91 -7.80 -14.10
CA PHE A 4 -20.65 -8.52 -13.92
C PHE A 4 -20.82 -10.04 -13.78
N ARG A 5 -22.04 -10.53 -13.54
CA ARG A 5 -22.34 -11.94 -13.30
C ARG A 5 -21.91 -12.90 -14.41
N PRO A 6 -22.09 -12.60 -15.71
CA PRO A 6 -21.60 -13.46 -16.78
C PRO A 6 -20.07 -13.48 -16.87
N LEU A 7 -19.42 -12.32 -16.63
CA LEU A 7 -17.95 -12.19 -16.70
C LEU A 7 -17.24 -12.92 -15.55
N THR A 8 -17.84 -12.96 -14.37
CA THR A 8 -17.27 -13.69 -13.22
C THR A 8 -17.19 -15.20 -13.45
N ARG A 9 -18.03 -15.77 -14.34
CA ARG A 9 -18.03 -17.20 -14.68
C ARG A 9 -16.89 -17.61 -15.58
N VAL A 10 -16.36 -16.67 -16.37
CA VAL A 10 -15.27 -16.93 -17.35
C VAL A 10 -13.90 -16.87 -16.65
N LEU A 11 -13.77 -16.07 -15.58
CA LEU A 11 -12.49 -15.92 -14.90
C LEU A 11 -12.12 -17.17 -14.08
N PRO A 12 -10.85 -17.59 -14.14
CA PRO A 12 -10.37 -18.69 -13.32
C PRO A 12 -10.55 -18.35 -11.83
N SER A 13 -11.02 -19.31 -11.06
CA SER A 13 -11.26 -19.13 -9.62
C SER A 13 -10.76 -20.33 -8.82
N VAL A 14 -10.17 -20.04 -7.67
CA VAL A 14 -9.72 -21.08 -6.75
C VAL A 14 -10.94 -21.60 -5.97
N ARG A 15 -11.08 -22.92 -5.87
CA ARG A 15 -12.13 -23.55 -5.03
C ARG A 15 -11.70 -23.52 -3.56
N PRO A 16 -12.61 -23.25 -2.62
CA PRO A 16 -12.29 -23.41 -1.20
C PRO A 16 -12.03 -24.89 -0.90
N PRO A 17 -11.19 -25.19 0.11
CA PRO A 17 -10.95 -26.56 0.52
C PRO A 17 -12.23 -27.20 1.07
N GLU A 18 -12.48 -28.47 0.69
CA GLU A 18 -13.62 -29.26 1.18
C GLU A 18 -13.40 -29.79 2.61
N ARG A 19 -12.15 -29.82 3.05
CA ARG A 19 -11.72 -30.24 4.39
C ARG A 19 -11.19 -29.07 5.21
N ASP A 20 -11.20 -29.19 6.52
CA ASP A 20 -10.50 -28.26 7.40
C ASP A 20 -8.98 -28.41 7.17
N VAL A 21 -8.34 -27.35 6.70
CA VAL A 21 -6.88 -27.30 6.47
C VAL A 21 -6.19 -27.08 7.81
N GLY A 22 -5.23 -27.93 8.16
CA GLY A 22 -4.45 -27.81 9.40
C GLY A 22 -3.52 -26.60 9.40
N PHE A 23 -3.07 -26.17 10.59
CA PHE A 23 -2.20 -25.00 10.77
C PHE A 23 -0.91 -25.10 9.93
N THR A 24 -0.22 -26.24 9.98
CA THR A 24 1.03 -26.44 9.23
C THR A 24 0.81 -26.40 7.72
N GLU A 25 -0.30 -26.96 7.25
CA GLU A 25 -0.65 -26.94 5.82
C GLU A 25 -0.94 -25.51 5.35
N LYS A 26 -1.69 -24.72 6.13
CA LYS A 26 -1.92 -23.28 5.85
C LYS A 26 -0.61 -22.49 5.80
N LEU A 27 0.34 -22.80 6.68
CA LEU A 27 1.65 -22.15 6.70
C LEU A 27 2.44 -22.47 5.43
N ILE A 28 2.44 -23.74 5.00
CA ILE A 28 3.10 -24.17 3.76
C ILE A 28 2.50 -23.46 2.54
N TRP A 29 1.17 -23.38 2.43
CA TRP A 29 0.52 -22.68 1.31
C TRP A 29 0.83 -21.18 1.33
N THR A 30 0.88 -20.56 2.49
CA THR A 30 1.25 -19.13 2.63
C THR A 30 2.69 -18.89 2.21
N ALA A 31 3.62 -19.75 2.66
CA ALA A 31 5.02 -19.68 2.27
C ALA A 31 5.20 -19.93 0.75
N LEU A 32 4.49 -20.92 0.19
CA LEU A 32 4.54 -21.20 -1.25
C LEU A 32 4.05 -20.00 -2.08
N ALA A 33 2.94 -19.38 -1.68
CA ALA A 33 2.44 -18.18 -2.36
C ALA A 33 3.46 -17.05 -2.33
N LEU A 34 4.14 -16.85 -1.20
CA LEU A 34 5.19 -15.86 -1.05
C LEU A 34 6.41 -16.18 -1.93
N VAL A 35 6.85 -17.43 -1.98
CA VAL A 35 7.97 -17.86 -2.83
C VAL A 35 7.64 -17.65 -4.30
N ILE A 36 6.43 -18.03 -4.76
CA ILE A 36 6.00 -17.80 -6.14
C ILE A 36 6.05 -16.30 -6.47
N TYR A 37 5.51 -15.46 -5.57
CA TYR A 37 5.54 -14.01 -5.74
C TYR A 37 6.98 -13.47 -5.84
N LEU A 38 7.89 -13.91 -4.95
CA LEU A 38 9.29 -13.48 -4.96
C LEU A 38 10.03 -13.93 -6.23
N VAL A 39 9.78 -15.16 -6.70
CA VAL A 39 10.33 -15.64 -7.98
C VAL A 39 9.84 -14.79 -9.14
N MET A 40 8.55 -14.45 -9.18
CA MET A 40 8.00 -13.55 -10.20
C MET A 40 8.61 -12.14 -10.12
N ALA A 41 8.91 -11.68 -8.90
CA ALA A 41 9.54 -10.36 -8.67
C ALA A 41 10.98 -10.28 -9.17
N GLU A 42 11.69 -11.40 -9.25
CA GLU A 42 13.05 -11.48 -9.80
C GLU A 42 13.09 -11.94 -11.27
N THR A 43 11.96 -12.40 -11.82
CA THR A 43 11.91 -12.88 -13.21
C THR A 43 11.69 -11.71 -14.18
N PRO A 44 12.67 -11.42 -15.08
CA PRO A 44 12.56 -10.31 -16.03
C PRO A 44 11.51 -10.57 -17.11
N ILE A 45 10.86 -9.51 -17.57
CA ILE A 45 9.92 -9.55 -18.70
C ILE A 45 10.73 -9.72 -19.98
N TYR A 46 10.32 -10.69 -20.82
CA TYR A 46 10.90 -10.88 -22.12
C TYR A 46 10.57 -9.70 -23.04
N GLY A 47 11.56 -9.22 -23.79
CA GLY A 47 11.40 -8.14 -24.77
C GLY A 47 11.71 -6.74 -24.23
N ILE A 48 12.12 -6.61 -22.96
CA ILE A 48 12.62 -5.35 -22.41
C ILE A 48 14.16 -5.42 -22.37
N PRO A 49 14.87 -4.47 -23.00
CA PRO A 49 16.32 -4.42 -22.91
C PRO A 49 16.75 -4.02 -21.48
N HIS A 50 17.72 -4.76 -20.94
CA HIS A 50 18.27 -4.52 -19.59
C HIS A 50 19.18 -3.28 -19.50
N SER A 51 19.45 -2.65 -20.65
CA SER A 51 20.38 -1.53 -20.76
C SER A 51 19.69 -0.18 -20.78
N GLY A 52 19.82 0.53 -19.70
CA GLY A 52 19.88 1.99 -19.66
C GLY A 52 18.56 2.75 -19.49
N GLY A 53 18.60 3.66 -18.51
CA GLY A 53 17.97 4.98 -18.59
C GLY A 53 16.47 5.12 -18.84
N ILE A 54 15.67 4.06 -18.66
CA ILE A 54 14.25 4.13 -18.92
C ILE A 54 13.57 4.82 -17.74
N ASN A 55 12.77 5.85 -18.02
CA ASN A 55 11.95 6.55 -17.03
C ASN A 55 11.07 5.57 -16.28
N ASP A 56 11.21 5.52 -14.94
CA ASP A 56 10.37 4.69 -14.08
C ASP A 56 9.17 5.50 -13.58
N PRO A 57 7.98 5.32 -14.16
CA PRO A 57 6.80 6.09 -13.78
C PRO A 57 6.32 5.77 -12.35
N PHE A 58 6.59 4.57 -11.85
CA PHE A 58 6.13 4.14 -10.52
C PHE A 58 7.20 4.09 -9.44
N GLY A 59 8.42 4.53 -9.70
CA GLY A 59 9.53 4.41 -8.76
C GLY A 59 9.14 4.66 -7.29
N PRO A 60 8.45 5.79 -6.97
CA PRO A 60 8.04 6.09 -5.61
C PRO A 60 6.96 5.19 -5.02
N LEU A 61 6.17 4.54 -5.86
CA LEU A 61 4.98 3.78 -5.47
C LEU A 61 5.21 2.27 -5.51
N ARG A 62 6.35 1.84 -6.07
CA ARG A 62 6.68 0.42 -6.20
C ARG A 62 6.61 -0.33 -4.89
N VAL A 63 6.98 0.33 -3.80
CA VAL A 63 6.92 -0.23 -2.46
C VAL A 63 5.48 -0.56 -2.07
N ILE A 64 4.56 0.37 -2.30
CA ILE A 64 3.14 0.24 -1.91
C ILE A 64 2.43 -0.76 -2.82
N PHE A 65 2.77 -0.77 -4.10
CA PHE A 65 2.19 -1.71 -5.07
C PHE A 65 2.90 -3.07 -5.09
N ALA A 66 3.90 -3.28 -4.21
CA ALA A 66 4.69 -4.49 -4.20
C ALA A 66 5.16 -4.86 -5.62
N SER A 67 5.70 -3.89 -6.34
CA SER A 67 6.11 -4.00 -7.74
C SER A 67 7.61 -3.86 -7.91
N GLN A 68 8.17 -4.54 -8.92
CA GLN A 68 9.58 -4.42 -9.29
C GLN A 68 9.70 -4.15 -10.78
N ARG A 69 10.58 -3.18 -11.13
CA ARG A 69 10.75 -2.74 -12.51
C ARG A 69 11.35 -3.81 -13.40
N GLY A 70 10.78 -3.96 -14.59
CA GLY A 70 11.31 -4.88 -15.60
C GLY A 70 11.04 -6.36 -15.30
N THR A 71 10.23 -6.67 -14.29
CA THR A 71 9.89 -8.04 -13.88
C THR A 71 8.43 -8.37 -14.15
N LEU A 72 8.06 -9.64 -14.01
CA LEU A 72 6.66 -10.06 -14.12
C LEU A 72 5.74 -9.36 -13.14
N VAL A 73 6.28 -8.84 -12.03
CA VAL A 73 5.54 -8.08 -11.01
C VAL A 73 5.66 -6.55 -11.25
N GLU A 74 5.88 -6.12 -12.50
CA GLU A 74 5.99 -4.70 -12.86
C GLU A 74 4.80 -3.87 -12.40
N LEU A 75 3.57 -4.36 -12.60
CA LEU A 75 2.34 -3.73 -12.12
C LEU A 75 2.05 -4.04 -10.65
N GLY A 76 2.61 -5.15 -10.14
CA GLY A 76 2.38 -5.60 -8.76
C GLY A 76 0.91 -5.81 -8.44
N ILE A 77 0.51 -5.31 -7.26
CA ILE A 77 -0.89 -5.31 -6.80
C ILE A 77 -1.66 -4.03 -7.18
N GLY A 78 -1.01 -3.08 -7.88
CA GLY A 78 -1.59 -1.79 -8.27
C GLY A 78 -2.98 -1.92 -8.89
N PRO A 79 -3.17 -2.73 -9.95
CA PRO A 79 -4.46 -2.92 -10.60
C PRO A 79 -5.56 -3.43 -9.66
N ILE A 80 -5.21 -4.30 -8.69
CA ILE A 80 -6.15 -4.86 -7.72
C ILE A 80 -6.62 -3.78 -6.74
N VAL A 81 -5.67 -2.99 -6.24
CA VAL A 81 -5.94 -1.89 -5.30
C VAL A 81 -6.74 -0.78 -5.99
N THR A 82 -6.38 -0.42 -7.24
CA THR A 82 -7.10 0.57 -8.04
C THR A 82 -8.55 0.12 -8.31
N ALA A 83 -8.76 -1.14 -8.68
CA ALA A 83 -10.10 -1.70 -8.86
C ALA A 83 -10.93 -1.66 -7.57
N GLY A 84 -10.32 -2.03 -6.44
CA GLY A 84 -10.94 -1.94 -5.12
C GLY A 84 -11.32 -0.51 -4.75
N LEU A 85 -10.43 0.45 -4.99
CA LEU A 85 -10.67 1.88 -4.75
C LEU A 85 -11.87 2.39 -5.57
N ILE A 86 -11.91 2.10 -6.88
CA ILE A 86 -13.02 2.52 -7.75
C ILE A 86 -14.35 1.97 -7.23
N LEU A 87 -14.43 0.68 -6.93
CA LEU A 87 -15.67 0.06 -6.44
C LEU A 87 -16.09 0.61 -5.08
N GLN A 88 -15.14 0.93 -4.20
CA GLN A 88 -15.45 1.51 -2.90
C GLN A 88 -15.97 2.94 -3.01
N VAL A 89 -15.35 3.77 -3.84
CA VAL A 89 -15.84 5.13 -4.10
C VAL A 89 -17.24 5.08 -4.69
N LEU A 90 -17.51 4.18 -5.63
CA LEU A 90 -18.84 3.99 -6.23
C LEU A 90 -19.88 3.48 -5.22
N SER A 91 -19.49 2.59 -4.31
CA SER A 91 -20.35 2.08 -3.25
C SER A 91 -20.58 3.12 -2.16
N GLY A 92 -19.53 3.81 -1.70
CA GLY A 92 -19.61 4.86 -0.68
C GLY A 92 -20.40 6.08 -1.14
N SER A 93 -20.33 6.44 -2.43
CA SER A 93 -21.15 7.50 -3.04
C SER A 93 -22.60 7.08 -3.30
N LYS A 94 -22.97 5.82 -2.97
CA LYS A 94 -24.30 5.23 -3.24
C LYS A 94 -24.69 5.21 -4.72
N MET A 95 -23.74 5.39 -5.63
CA MET A 95 -23.96 5.18 -7.07
C MET A 95 -24.26 3.72 -7.38
N ILE A 96 -23.68 2.81 -6.59
CA ILE A 96 -23.97 1.38 -6.63
C ILE A 96 -24.55 0.99 -5.27
N ASN A 97 -25.80 0.52 -5.26
CA ASN A 97 -26.42 0.01 -4.05
C ASN A 97 -25.95 -1.42 -3.80
N VAL A 98 -25.18 -1.61 -2.73
CA VAL A 98 -24.68 -2.92 -2.25
C VAL A 98 -25.06 -3.05 -0.79
N ASP A 99 -25.80 -4.10 -0.46
CA ASP A 99 -26.05 -4.45 0.94
C ASP A 99 -25.00 -5.47 1.40
N PHE A 100 -23.97 -4.98 2.09
CA PHE A 100 -22.90 -5.84 2.62
C PHE A 100 -23.34 -6.80 3.72
N ALA A 101 -24.55 -6.64 4.26
CA ALA A 101 -25.16 -7.62 5.16
C ALA A 101 -25.67 -8.85 4.41
N ASN A 102 -25.97 -8.70 3.10
CA ASN A 102 -26.47 -9.78 2.25
C ASN A 102 -25.27 -10.58 1.66
N PRO A 103 -25.15 -11.91 1.91
CA PRO A 103 -24.07 -12.73 1.38
C PRO A 103 -23.97 -12.74 -0.15
N ASN A 104 -25.13 -12.66 -0.85
CA ASN A 104 -25.15 -12.64 -2.31
C ASN A 104 -24.55 -11.35 -2.87
N ASP A 105 -24.90 -10.20 -2.29
CA ASP A 105 -24.35 -8.91 -2.73
C ASP A 105 -22.85 -8.81 -2.45
N ARG A 106 -22.41 -9.34 -1.31
CA ARG A 106 -20.98 -9.45 -0.97
C ARG A 106 -20.23 -10.31 -1.99
N SER A 107 -20.78 -11.45 -2.38
CA SER A 107 -20.16 -12.33 -3.38
C SER A 107 -20.10 -11.68 -4.77
N LEU A 108 -21.14 -10.94 -5.16
CA LEU A 108 -21.18 -10.17 -6.40
C LEU A 108 -20.17 -9.02 -6.39
N PHE A 109 -20.02 -8.33 -5.25
CA PHE A 109 -19.03 -7.27 -5.09
C PHE A 109 -17.59 -7.81 -5.24
N THR A 110 -17.29 -8.93 -4.60
CA THR A 110 -15.98 -9.60 -4.72
C THR A 110 -15.72 -10.06 -6.17
N GLY A 111 -16.73 -10.62 -6.82
CA GLY A 111 -16.64 -11.02 -8.22
C GLY A 111 -16.41 -9.83 -9.17
N ALA A 112 -17.15 -8.74 -8.96
CA ALA A 112 -16.99 -7.49 -9.72
C ALA A 112 -15.59 -6.89 -9.51
N SER A 113 -15.08 -6.91 -8.27
CA SER A 113 -13.72 -6.46 -7.96
C SER A 113 -12.68 -7.25 -8.75
N LYS A 114 -12.83 -8.57 -8.84
CA LYS A 114 -11.93 -9.44 -9.60
C LYS A 114 -11.94 -9.13 -11.11
N VAL A 115 -13.14 -9.00 -11.71
CA VAL A 115 -13.28 -8.62 -13.13
C VAL A 115 -12.63 -7.27 -13.40
N LEU A 116 -12.91 -6.29 -12.53
CA LEU A 116 -12.36 -4.95 -12.67
C LEU A 116 -10.84 -4.95 -12.49
N SER A 117 -10.29 -5.79 -11.59
CA SER A 117 -8.84 -5.92 -11.41
C SER A 117 -8.15 -6.44 -12.68
N VAL A 118 -8.72 -7.45 -13.35
CA VAL A 118 -8.17 -7.95 -14.62
C VAL A 118 -8.26 -6.87 -15.71
N PHE A 119 -9.38 -6.14 -15.77
CA PHE A 119 -9.52 -5.01 -16.69
C PHE A 119 -8.49 -3.92 -16.42
N MET A 120 -8.27 -3.58 -15.15
CA MET A 120 -7.26 -2.59 -14.74
C MET A 120 -5.84 -3.06 -15.05
N THR A 121 -5.53 -4.36 -14.91
CA THR A 121 -4.24 -4.92 -15.30
C THR A 121 -3.97 -4.72 -16.80
N LEU A 122 -4.98 -4.98 -17.63
CA LEU A 122 -4.88 -4.73 -19.07
C LEU A 122 -4.73 -3.23 -19.36
N PHE A 123 -5.53 -2.39 -18.71
CA PHE A 123 -5.53 -0.94 -18.91
C PHE A 123 -4.19 -0.32 -18.48
N GLU A 124 -3.70 -0.62 -17.28
CA GLU A 124 -2.43 -0.12 -16.76
C GLU A 124 -1.25 -0.64 -17.60
N GLY A 125 -1.25 -1.93 -17.97
CA GLY A 125 -0.22 -2.49 -18.85
C GLY A 125 -0.16 -1.82 -20.23
N LEU A 126 -1.34 -1.56 -20.84
CA LEU A 126 -1.44 -0.81 -22.08
C LEU A 126 -0.98 0.64 -21.92
N ALA A 127 -1.36 1.29 -20.82
CA ALA A 127 -0.97 2.64 -20.50
C ALA A 127 0.55 2.79 -20.31
N PHE A 128 1.22 1.80 -19.66
CA PHE A 128 2.69 1.74 -19.58
C PHE A 128 3.34 1.66 -20.96
N LEU A 129 2.78 0.82 -21.81
CA LEU A 129 3.31 0.59 -23.14
C LEU A 129 3.16 1.86 -24.02
N LEU A 130 1.99 2.49 -24.00
CA LEU A 130 1.73 3.74 -24.72
C LEU A 130 2.44 4.95 -24.11
N GLY A 131 2.66 4.93 -22.81
CA GLY A 131 3.40 5.98 -22.05
C GLY A 131 4.90 5.94 -22.25
N GLY A 132 5.41 4.97 -23.04
CA GLY A 132 6.84 4.89 -23.36
C GLY A 132 7.70 4.33 -22.24
N ALA A 133 7.12 3.64 -21.24
CA ALA A 133 7.88 3.03 -20.15
C ALA A 133 8.84 1.94 -20.64
N TYR A 134 8.55 1.35 -21.80
CA TYR A 134 9.35 0.28 -22.43
C TYR A 134 10.02 0.71 -23.72
N ASN A 135 10.19 2.03 -23.93
CA ASN A 135 10.91 2.51 -25.11
C ASN A 135 12.37 2.02 -25.09
N VAL A 136 12.82 1.57 -26.25
CA VAL A 136 14.19 1.13 -26.47
C VAL A 136 14.98 2.30 -27.01
N THR A 137 16.12 2.63 -26.40
CA THR A 137 17.02 3.68 -26.92
C THR A 137 17.94 3.07 -27.97
N ASP A 138 17.92 3.57 -29.16
CA ASP A 138 18.85 3.16 -30.21
C ASP A 138 20.30 3.46 -29.79
N PRO A 139 21.20 2.47 -29.79
CA PRO A 139 22.59 2.68 -29.40
C PRO A 139 23.35 3.64 -30.32
N THR A 140 22.86 3.89 -31.54
CA THR A 140 23.53 4.75 -32.55
C THR A 140 23.02 6.18 -32.53
N THR A 141 21.71 6.40 -32.33
CA THR A 141 21.09 7.74 -32.42
C THR A 141 20.70 8.31 -31.07
N GLY A 142 20.66 7.49 -29.99
CA GLY A 142 20.19 7.90 -28.67
C GLY A 142 18.69 8.23 -28.61
N THR A 143 17.94 8.01 -29.69
CA THR A 143 16.51 8.33 -29.74
C THR A 143 15.68 7.17 -29.18
N PRO A 144 14.70 7.45 -28.28
CA PRO A 144 13.82 6.42 -27.76
C PRO A 144 12.78 6.02 -28.80
N HIS A 145 12.71 4.73 -29.13
CA HIS A 145 11.70 4.16 -30.01
C HIS A 145 10.76 3.22 -29.23
N PRO A 146 9.47 3.19 -29.56
CA PRO A 146 8.55 2.20 -29.00
C PRO A 146 8.99 0.79 -29.39
N PRO A 147 8.71 -0.22 -28.54
CA PRO A 147 9.00 -1.61 -28.87
C PRO A 147 8.23 -2.03 -30.13
N SER A 148 8.76 -2.99 -30.90
CA SER A 148 8.04 -3.53 -32.06
C SER A 148 6.68 -4.07 -31.63
N PHE A 149 5.69 -4.06 -32.54
CA PHE A 149 4.33 -4.56 -32.25
C PHE A 149 4.34 -5.96 -31.64
N GLN A 150 5.22 -6.84 -32.11
CA GLN A 150 5.36 -8.20 -31.60
C GLN A 150 5.87 -8.20 -30.14
N ASN A 151 6.91 -7.45 -29.83
CA ASN A 151 7.44 -7.32 -28.47
C ASN A 151 6.42 -6.66 -27.52
N ALA A 152 5.72 -5.63 -28.00
CA ALA A 152 4.67 -4.96 -27.26
C ALA A 152 3.54 -5.93 -26.86
N PHE A 153 3.12 -6.79 -27.78
CA PHE A 153 2.12 -7.82 -27.52
C PHE A 153 2.61 -8.84 -26.48
N PHE A 154 3.87 -9.33 -26.60
CA PHE A 154 4.43 -10.26 -25.62
C PHE A 154 4.57 -9.62 -24.22
N ILE A 155 5.03 -8.38 -24.13
CA ILE A 155 5.11 -7.65 -22.87
C ILE A 155 3.73 -7.56 -22.22
N LEU A 156 2.71 -7.12 -22.97
CA LEU A 156 1.35 -6.99 -22.46
C LEU A 156 0.77 -8.33 -22.00
N ALA A 157 0.95 -9.38 -22.79
CA ALA A 157 0.49 -10.73 -22.47
C ALA A 157 1.13 -11.25 -21.15
N GLN A 158 2.44 -11.06 -20.98
CA GLN A 158 3.16 -11.44 -19.75
C GLN A 158 2.63 -10.68 -18.54
N LEU A 159 2.42 -9.36 -18.66
CA LEU A 159 1.88 -8.54 -17.56
C LEU A 159 0.46 -8.97 -17.16
N VAL A 160 -0.41 -9.26 -18.13
CA VAL A 160 -1.78 -9.73 -17.86
C VAL A 160 -1.76 -11.10 -17.19
N VAL A 161 -0.96 -12.04 -17.70
CA VAL A 161 -0.83 -13.37 -17.09
C VAL A 161 -0.29 -13.27 -15.66
N ALA A 162 0.75 -12.47 -15.44
CA ALA A 162 1.32 -12.25 -14.12
C ALA A 162 0.29 -11.63 -13.15
N GLY A 163 -0.47 -10.63 -13.60
CA GLY A 163 -1.55 -10.03 -12.79
C GLY A 163 -2.64 -11.03 -12.42
N VAL A 164 -3.04 -11.89 -13.37
CA VAL A 164 -4.00 -12.98 -13.07
C VAL A 164 -3.43 -13.97 -12.04
N VAL A 165 -2.14 -14.32 -12.13
CA VAL A 165 -1.49 -15.20 -11.13
C VAL A 165 -1.53 -14.56 -9.76
N ILE A 166 -1.20 -13.26 -9.62
CA ILE A 166 -1.25 -12.54 -8.33
C ILE A 166 -2.67 -12.56 -7.75
N ILE A 167 -3.69 -12.31 -8.59
CA ILE A 167 -5.11 -12.38 -8.17
C ILE A 167 -5.47 -13.77 -7.66
N LEU A 168 -5.02 -14.84 -8.34
CA LEU A 168 -5.29 -16.22 -7.93
C LEU A 168 -4.55 -16.61 -6.65
N LEU A 169 -3.32 -16.15 -6.45
CA LEU A 169 -2.57 -16.36 -5.21
C LEU A 169 -3.26 -15.69 -4.02
N ASP A 170 -3.74 -14.45 -4.20
CA ASP A 170 -4.50 -13.75 -3.16
C ASP A 170 -5.83 -14.46 -2.86
N GLU A 171 -6.58 -14.87 -3.90
CA GLU A 171 -7.82 -15.62 -3.75
C GLU A 171 -7.61 -16.96 -3.03
N MET A 172 -6.51 -17.66 -3.30
CA MET A 172 -6.14 -18.91 -2.66
C MET A 172 -5.98 -18.72 -1.14
N LEU A 173 -5.23 -17.69 -0.73
CA LEU A 173 -5.01 -17.41 0.68
C LEU A 173 -6.31 -17.01 1.39
N GLN A 174 -7.11 -16.12 0.79
CA GLN A 174 -8.39 -15.66 1.33
C GLN A 174 -9.42 -16.79 1.46
N LYS A 175 -9.38 -17.81 0.58
CA LYS A 175 -10.30 -18.97 0.61
C LYS A 175 -9.87 -20.08 1.57
N LYS A 176 -9.10 -19.76 2.61
CA LYS A 176 -8.69 -20.64 3.71
C LYS A 176 -7.66 -21.73 3.35
N TRP A 177 -7.02 -21.67 2.18
CA TRP A 177 -5.85 -22.51 1.92
C TRP A 177 -4.63 -22.04 2.70
N GLY A 178 -4.49 -20.72 2.92
CA GLY A 178 -3.43 -20.10 3.70
C GLY A 178 -3.96 -19.16 4.78
N PHE A 179 -3.09 -18.28 5.25
CA PHE A 179 -3.42 -17.26 6.25
C PHE A 179 -3.66 -15.91 5.61
N GLY A 180 -4.70 -15.19 6.04
CA GLY A 180 -4.93 -13.79 5.75
C GLY A 180 -5.16 -13.47 4.27
N SER A 181 -4.60 -12.35 3.81
CA SER A 181 -4.69 -11.85 2.43
C SER A 181 -3.33 -11.86 1.76
N GLY A 182 -3.26 -12.37 0.54
CA GLY A 182 -2.04 -12.36 -0.29
C GLY A 182 -1.56 -10.96 -0.60
N ILE A 183 -2.47 -10.03 -0.89
CA ILE A 183 -2.15 -8.62 -1.13
C ILE A 183 -1.35 -8.05 0.04
N SER A 184 -1.86 -8.22 1.27
CA SER A 184 -1.17 -7.75 2.48
C SER A 184 0.20 -8.39 2.62
N LEU A 185 0.30 -9.71 2.40
CA LEU A 185 1.56 -10.45 2.49
C LEU A 185 2.60 -9.92 1.48
N PHE A 186 2.20 -9.67 0.24
CA PHE A 186 3.09 -9.19 -0.82
C PHE A 186 3.58 -7.76 -0.55
N ILE A 187 2.71 -6.87 -0.03
CA ILE A 187 3.11 -5.52 0.41
C ILE A 187 4.18 -5.63 1.51
N ALA A 188 3.90 -6.40 2.56
CA ALA A 188 4.83 -6.54 3.67
C ALA A 188 6.18 -7.11 3.22
N ALA A 189 6.18 -8.12 2.33
CA ALA A 189 7.39 -8.69 1.78
C ALA A 189 8.20 -7.67 0.96
N GLY A 190 7.55 -6.92 0.06
CA GLY A 190 8.21 -5.89 -0.75
C GLY A 190 8.83 -4.79 0.08
N VAL A 191 8.11 -4.31 1.10
CA VAL A 191 8.63 -3.29 2.03
C VAL A 191 9.80 -3.83 2.85
N CYS A 192 9.69 -5.04 3.40
CA CYS A 192 10.79 -5.67 4.15
C CYS A 192 12.04 -5.83 3.29
N LEU A 193 11.91 -6.30 2.04
CA LEU A 193 13.01 -6.39 1.10
C LEU A 193 13.67 -5.03 0.89
N GLN A 194 12.89 -3.98 0.65
CA GLN A 194 13.42 -2.64 0.44
C GLN A 194 14.13 -2.10 1.69
N ILE A 195 13.57 -2.31 2.89
CA ILE A 195 14.23 -1.91 4.15
C ILE A 195 15.57 -2.64 4.30
N VAL A 196 15.62 -3.95 4.03
CA VAL A 196 16.85 -4.74 4.11
C VAL A 196 17.89 -4.24 3.10
N TRP A 197 17.50 -4.04 1.83
CA TRP A 197 18.42 -3.52 0.80
C TRP A 197 18.92 -2.11 1.12
N SER A 198 18.04 -1.21 1.60
CA SER A 198 18.45 0.15 2.01
C SER A 198 19.33 0.14 3.25
N SER A 199 19.19 -0.87 4.13
CA SER A 199 20.00 -0.98 5.36
C SER A 199 21.37 -1.59 5.11
N VAL A 200 21.42 -2.72 4.39
CA VAL A 200 22.62 -3.58 4.31
C VAL A 200 23.03 -3.87 2.85
N GLY A 201 22.42 -3.25 1.83
CA GLY A 201 22.69 -3.55 0.43
C GLY A 201 24.17 -3.36 0.05
N PRO A 202 24.92 -4.43 -0.30
CA PRO A 202 26.34 -4.37 -0.67
C PRO A 202 26.54 -4.03 -2.15
N ILE A 203 25.68 -3.15 -2.70
CA ILE A 203 25.79 -2.72 -4.11
C ILE A 203 26.97 -1.76 -4.26
N ALA A 204 27.64 -1.84 -5.41
CA ALA A 204 28.83 -1.09 -5.78
C ALA A 204 28.75 0.42 -5.42
N PRO A 205 29.89 1.09 -5.19
CA PRO A 205 29.92 2.48 -4.73
C PRO A 205 29.09 3.40 -5.60
N VAL A 206 28.22 4.16 -4.95
CA VAL A 206 27.33 5.15 -5.57
C VAL A 206 28.10 6.47 -5.74
N ALA A 207 27.45 7.54 -6.17
CA ALA A 207 28.02 8.85 -6.47
C ALA A 207 28.95 9.44 -5.39
N ASP A 208 28.77 9.07 -4.14
CA ASP A 208 29.59 9.49 -2.99
C ASP A 208 30.77 8.56 -2.67
N GLY A 209 31.02 7.55 -3.52
CA GLY A 209 32.10 6.56 -3.34
C GLY A 209 31.84 5.53 -2.23
N LYS A 210 30.67 5.51 -1.62
CA LYS A 210 30.28 4.58 -0.55
C LYS A 210 29.29 3.54 -1.06
N TYR A 211 29.16 2.41 -0.36
CA TYR A 211 28.14 1.42 -0.67
C TYR A 211 26.72 1.97 -0.46
N LEU A 212 25.73 1.34 -1.11
CA LEU A 212 24.34 1.80 -1.06
C LEU A 212 23.76 1.68 0.36
N GLY A 213 23.97 0.55 1.04
CA GLY A 213 23.41 0.28 2.37
C GLY A 213 23.83 1.30 3.42
N ALA A 214 22.83 1.88 4.11
CA ALA A 214 23.06 2.94 5.11
C ALA A 214 24.03 2.52 6.23
N ILE A 215 23.91 1.29 6.73
CA ILE A 215 24.76 0.76 7.80
C ILE A 215 26.20 0.63 7.30
N ILE A 216 26.41 0.04 6.12
CA ILE A 216 27.75 -0.14 5.54
C ILE A 216 28.37 1.23 5.25
N ALA A 217 27.62 2.15 4.66
CA ALA A 217 28.09 3.51 4.38
C ALA A 217 28.42 4.29 5.65
N PHE A 218 27.69 4.08 6.74
CA PHE A 218 28.00 4.67 8.04
C PHE A 218 29.35 4.18 8.56
N PHE A 219 29.63 2.87 8.54
CA PHE A 219 30.92 2.33 8.94
C PHE A 219 32.07 2.85 8.06
N GLN A 220 31.86 2.99 6.77
CA GLN A 220 32.83 3.61 5.86
C GLN A 220 33.10 5.09 6.19
N SER A 221 32.10 5.78 6.73
CA SER A 221 32.17 7.20 7.11
C SER A 221 32.88 7.42 8.46
N LEU A 222 33.10 6.38 9.26
CA LEU A 222 33.74 6.50 10.57
C LEU A 222 35.22 6.89 10.47
N GLY A 223 35.91 6.55 9.38
CA GLY A 223 37.31 6.96 9.17
C GLY A 223 37.53 8.47 9.31
N PRO A 224 36.86 9.32 8.53
CA PRO A 224 36.91 10.79 8.67
C PRO A 224 36.45 11.30 10.03
N VAL A 225 35.43 10.65 10.66
CA VAL A 225 34.93 11.02 11.98
C VAL A 225 35.98 10.75 13.06
N ILE A 226 36.65 9.60 13.00
CA ILE A 226 37.74 9.24 13.93
C ILE A 226 38.97 10.15 13.74
N ALA A 227 39.29 10.52 12.49
CA ALA A 227 40.40 11.43 12.20
C ALA A 227 40.14 12.87 12.69
N SER A 228 38.88 13.28 12.79
CA SER A 228 38.48 14.64 13.21
C SER A 228 37.24 14.60 14.12
N PRO A 229 37.30 14.10 15.36
CA PRO A 229 36.14 13.86 16.21
C PRO A 229 35.33 15.12 16.58
N GLY A 230 35.97 16.29 16.58
CA GLY A 230 35.33 17.59 16.83
C GLY A 230 34.70 18.25 15.62
N SER A 231 34.78 17.65 14.44
CA SER A 231 34.25 18.22 13.21
C SER A 231 32.77 17.89 13.06
N PHE A 232 31.89 18.90 13.17
CA PHE A 232 30.44 18.77 12.93
C PHE A 232 30.16 18.28 11.50
N THR A 233 30.92 18.71 10.53
CA THR A 233 30.80 18.31 9.12
C THR A 233 31.09 16.83 8.90
N ALA A 234 32.01 16.23 9.63
CA ALA A 234 32.32 14.80 9.54
C ALA A 234 31.16 13.97 10.09
N TRP A 235 30.57 14.34 11.21
CA TRP A 235 29.38 13.71 11.76
C TRP A 235 28.17 13.90 10.88
N GLN A 236 27.95 15.09 10.34
CA GLN A 236 26.87 15.36 9.41
C GLN A 236 26.97 14.48 8.16
N GLY A 237 28.17 14.31 7.58
CA GLY A 237 28.41 13.44 6.43
C GLY A 237 28.33 11.93 6.73
N ALA A 238 28.39 11.53 8.01
CA ALA A 238 28.18 10.16 8.43
C ALA A 238 26.67 9.84 8.65
N LEU A 239 25.92 10.79 9.19
CA LEU A 239 24.50 10.60 9.53
C LEU A 239 23.58 10.93 8.38
N TYR A 240 23.91 11.94 7.57
CA TYR A 240 23.08 12.41 6.46
C TYR A 240 23.83 12.32 5.14
N ARG A 241 23.20 11.74 4.12
CA ARG A 241 23.73 11.61 2.75
C ARG A 241 22.87 12.41 1.79
N GLY A 242 23.50 13.29 1.03
CA GLY A 242 22.82 14.03 -0.04
C GLY A 242 22.36 13.12 -1.19
N GLY A 243 21.50 13.62 -2.09
CA GLY A 243 21.11 12.90 -3.30
C GLY A 243 20.07 11.81 -3.12
N ASN A 244 19.27 11.86 -2.05
CA ASN A 244 18.21 10.86 -1.78
C ASN A 244 18.73 9.42 -1.59
N LEU A 245 19.98 9.28 -1.15
CA LEU A 245 20.61 7.99 -0.83
C LEU A 245 20.17 7.53 0.57
N PRO A 246 20.11 6.21 0.82
CA PRO A 246 19.86 5.68 2.16
C PRO A 246 20.92 6.19 3.14
N ASP A 247 20.48 6.77 4.24
CA ASP A 247 21.30 7.35 5.28
C ASP A 247 20.99 6.79 6.68
N MET A 248 21.86 7.07 7.63
CA MET A 248 21.67 6.57 9.00
C MET A 248 20.49 7.26 9.70
N LEU A 249 20.16 8.49 9.32
CA LEU A 249 18.99 9.21 9.83
C LEU A 249 17.70 8.49 9.43
N GLY A 250 17.56 8.11 8.15
CA GLY A 250 16.45 7.33 7.64
C GLY A 250 16.32 5.97 8.31
N PHE A 251 17.45 5.30 8.62
CA PHE A 251 17.43 4.04 9.36
C PHE A 251 16.89 4.21 10.79
N ILE A 252 17.38 5.19 11.53
CA ILE A 252 16.91 5.50 12.89
C ILE A 252 15.43 5.89 12.86
N THR A 253 15.01 6.71 11.88
CA THR A 253 13.62 7.09 11.69
C THR A 253 12.74 5.88 11.43
N THR A 254 13.20 4.94 10.60
CA THR A 254 12.46 3.69 10.31
C THR A 254 12.18 2.90 11.59
N ILE A 255 13.20 2.73 12.45
CA ILE A 255 13.04 2.07 13.75
C ILE A 255 12.11 2.86 14.65
N GLY A 256 12.26 4.19 14.73
CA GLY A 256 11.41 5.06 15.55
C GLY A 256 9.94 4.99 15.16
N VAL A 257 9.66 5.10 13.86
CA VAL A 257 8.29 4.98 13.32
C VAL A 257 7.70 3.59 13.57
N PHE A 258 8.50 2.53 13.40
CA PHE A 258 8.11 1.15 13.70
C PHE A 258 7.64 1.01 15.16
N LEU A 259 8.41 1.52 16.13
CA LEU A 259 8.07 1.48 17.55
C LEU A 259 6.81 2.31 17.87
N ILE A 260 6.67 3.50 17.28
CA ILE A 260 5.49 4.36 17.46
C ILE A 260 4.23 3.64 16.97
N ILE A 261 4.28 2.99 15.80
CA ILE A 261 3.12 2.30 15.23
C ILE A 261 2.74 1.09 16.08
N ILE A 262 3.70 0.29 16.57
CA ILE A 262 3.43 -0.83 17.49
C ILE A 262 2.71 -0.32 18.75
N TYR A 263 3.21 0.77 19.35
CA TYR A 263 2.59 1.36 20.53
C TYR A 263 1.14 1.79 20.28
N LEU A 264 0.91 2.52 19.18
CA LEU A 264 -0.42 3.02 18.82
C LEU A 264 -1.40 1.90 18.46
N ASN A 265 -0.94 0.84 17.80
CA ASN A 265 -1.76 -0.35 17.52
C ASN A 265 -2.20 -1.08 18.80
N GLY A 266 -1.45 -0.94 19.90
CA GLY A 266 -1.81 -1.46 21.22
C GLY A 266 -2.92 -0.68 21.93
N LEU A 267 -3.16 0.57 21.53
CA LEU A 267 -4.17 1.42 22.17
C LEU A 267 -5.59 0.95 21.80
N ARG A 268 -6.43 0.84 22.83
CA ARG A 268 -7.83 0.40 22.69
C ARG A 268 -8.72 1.23 23.60
N VAL A 269 -9.91 1.58 23.11
CA VAL A 269 -11.00 2.13 23.93
C VAL A 269 -11.89 0.97 24.33
N GLU A 270 -12.00 0.69 25.61
CA GLU A 270 -12.77 -0.43 26.16
C GLU A 270 -14.17 0.01 26.55
N VAL A 271 -15.19 -0.47 25.82
CA VAL A 271 -16.60 -0.24 26.17
C VAL A 271 -17.07 -1.38 27.05
N PRO A 272 -17.57 -1.11 28.29
CA PRO A 272 -18.06 -2.16 29.17
C PRO A 272 -19.33 -2.79 28.63
N VAL A 273 -19.32 -4.11 28.45
CA VAL A 273 -20.44 -4.91 27.97
C VAL A 273 -20.76 -6.04 28.94
N SER A 274 -22.01 -6.45 29.02
CA SER A 274 -22.45 -7.60 29.79
C SER A 274 -23.21 -8.57 28.92
N TYR A 275 -23.17 -9.86 29.26
CA TYR A 275 -23.92 -10.89 28.55
C TYR A 275 -25.33 -11.05 29.18
N ALA A 276 -26.38 -10.84 28.36
CA ALA A 276 -27.76 -10.95 28.83
C ALA A 276 -28.13 -12.37 29.30
N ARG A 277 -27.45 -13.39 28.73
CA ARG A 277 -27.73 -14.81 29.00
C ARG A 277 -27.06 -15.35 30.25
N TYR A 278 -25.94 -14.73 30.69
CA TYR A 278 -25.18 -15.14 31.87
C TYR A 278 -25.10 -13.97 32.84
N ARG A 279 -26.01 -14.00 33.87
CA ARG A 279 -26.02 -12.96 34.92
C ARG A 279 -24.67 -12.95 35.66
N GLY A 280 -23.99 -11.79 35.60
CA GLY A 280 -22.72 -11.57 36.30
C GLY A 280 -21.47 -11.64 35.43
N PHE A 281 -21.55 -12.08 34.16
CA PHE A 281 -20.40 -12.06 33.27
C PHE A 281 -20.26 -10.67 32.64
N ARG A 282 -19.23 -9.97 33.08
CA ARG A 282 -18.85 -8.64 32.54
C ARG A 282 -17.72 -8.82 31.55
N GLY A 283 -17.86 -8.25 30.38
CA GLY A 283 -16.84 -8.21 29.35
C GLY A 283 -16.50 -6.78 28.97
N ARG A 284 -15.48 -6.61 28.16
CA ARG A 284 -15.11 -5.33 27.58
C ARG A 284 -15.04 -5.49 26.07
N PHE A 285 -15.75 -4.62 25.34
CA PHE A 285 -15.65 -4.59 23.88
C PHE A 285 -14.53 -3.62 23.49
N PRO A 286 -13.40 -4.12 22.95
CA PRO A 286 -12.27 -3.28 22.60
C PRO A 286 -12.48 -2.62 21.25
N ILE A 287 -12.51 -1.30 21.20
CA ILE A 287 -12.44 -0.51 19.98
C ILE A 287 -10.98 -0.14 19.78
N LYS A 288 -10.31 -0.71 18.76
CA LYS A 288 -8.89 -0.40 18.46
C LYS A 288 -8.76 1.07 18.07
N PHE A 289 -7.66 1.72 18.43
CA PHE A 289 -7.37 3.11 18.06
C PHE A 289 -7.30 3.27 16.53
N PHE A 290 -6.64 2.35 15.84
CA PHE A 290 -6.70 2.23 14.39
C PHE A 290 -7.90 1.35 14.00
N TYR A 291 -9.11 1.90 14.18
CA TYR A 291 -10.36 1.18 13.96
C TYR A 291 -10.50 0.62 12.56
N VAL A 292 -10.08 1.40 11.57
CA VAL A 292 -10.15 1.04 10.15
C VAL A 292 -8.88 0.32 9.65
N SER A 293 -7.91 0.08 10.54
CA SER A 293 -6.62 -0.52 10.18
C SER A 293 -5.87 0.31 9.12
N ASN A 294 -5.14 -0.33 8.21
CA ASN A 294 -4.24 0.32 7.25
C ASN A 294 -4.92 0.68 5.91
N ILE A 295 -6.17 0.25 5.70
CA ILE A 295 -6.86 0.37 4.40
C ILE A 295 -6.97 1.81 3.89
N PRO A 296 -7.32 2.82 4.71
CA PRO A 296 -7.39 4.20 4.25
C PRO A 296 -6.10 4.72 3.64
N VAL A 297 -4.96 4.31 4.21
CA VAL A 297 -3.64 4.73 3.72
C VAL A 297 -3.31 4.08 2.38
N ILE A 298 -3.68 2.80 2.20
CA ILE A 298 -3.50 2.09 0.92
C ILE A 298 -4.25 2.85 -0.18
N PHE A 299 -5.51 3.23 0.08
CA PHE A 299 -6.32 3.93 -0.92
C PHE A 299 -5.86 5.37 -1.16
N ALA A 300 -5.46 6.10 -0.13
CA ALA A 300 -4.88 7.43 -0.29
C ALA A 300 -3.60 7.37 -1.13
N ALA A 301 -2.71 6.43 -0.83
CA ALA A 301 -1.48 6.23 -1.57
C ALA A 301 -1.73 5.77 -3.02
N ALA A 302 -2.70 4.88 -3.24
CA ALA A 302 -3.10 4.44 -4.57
C ALA A 302 -3.72 5.58 -5.38
N LEU A 303 -4.56 6.43 -4.76
CA LEU A 303 -5.12 7.61 -5.41
C LEU A 303 -4.01 8.55 -5.89
N PHE A 304 -3.05 8.88 -5.02
CA PHE A 304 -1.93 9.75 -5.37
C PHE A 304 -1.04 9.11 -6.43
N GLY A 305 -0.85 7.79 -6.35
CA GLY A 305 -0.16 7.02 -7.34
C GLY A 305 -0.78 7.10 -8.72
N ASN A 306 -2.08 6.95 -8.80
CA ASN A 306 -2.82 7.05 -10.06
C ASN A 306 -2.80 8.48 -10.61
N VAL A 307 -2.94 9.50 -9.75
CA VAL A 307 -2.81 10.91 -10.17
C VAL A 307 -1.41 11.18 -10.77
N PHE A 308 -0.37 10.71 -10.09
CA PHE A 308 0.99 10.83 -10.56
C PHE A 308 1.20 10.10 -11.91
N PHE A 309 0.73 8.86 -12.02
CA PHE A 309 0.86 8.05 -13.22
C PHE A 309 0.14 8.68 -14.43
N ILE A 310 -1.13 9.05 -14.27
CA ILE A 310 -1.90 9.71 -15.33
C ILE A 310 -1.24 11.05 -15.71
N GLY A 311 -0.80 11.82 -14.70
CA GLY A 311 -0.08 13.07 -14.94
C GLY A 311 1.16 12.88 -15.79
N GLN A 312 1.96 11.85 -15.51
CA GLN A 312 3.15 11.53 -16.29
C GLN A 312 2.85 11.06 -17.71
N LEU A 313 1.78 10.27 -17.91
CA LEU A 313 1.33 9.86 -19.25
C LEU A 313 0.94 11.08 -20.09
N ILE A 314 0.17 12.00 -19.53
CA ILE A 314 -0.25 13.23 -20.19
C ILE A 314 0.96 14.11 -20.52
N PHE A 315 1.88 14.27 -19.56
CA PHE A 315 3.12 15.04 -19.74
C PHE A 315 3.95 14.49 -20.91
N ASN A 316 4.25 13.18 -20.90
CA ASN A 316 5.08 12.56 -21.93
C ASN A 316 4.48 12.67 -23.32
N ARG A 317 3.13 12.68 -23.44
CA ARG A 317 2.45 12.70 -24.74
C ARG A 317 2.17 14.09 -25.26
N TYR A 318 1.78 15.04 -24.41
CA TYR A 318 1.22 16.31 -24.84
C TYR A 318 2.06 17.55 -24.50
N ASN A 319 2.89 17.51 -23.45
CA ASN A 319 3.68 18.67 -23.02
C ASN A 319 5.07 18.32 -22.48
N PRO A 320 5.91 17.57 -23.23
CA PRO A 320 7.22 17.11 -22.72
C PRO A 320 8.19 18.26 -22.42
N ASN A 321 7.98 19.44 -23.02
CA ASN A 321 8.83 20.62 -22.85
C ASN A 321 8.32 21.62 -21.81
N CYS A 322 7.26 21.31 -21.06
CA CYS A 322 6.66 22.21 -20.06
C CYS A 322 6.35 23.62 -20.60
N SER A 323 5.86 23.73 -21.83
CA SER A 323 5.47 25.02 -22.38
C SER A 323 4.19 25.55 -21.70
N ASN A 324 4.15 26.86 -21.41
CA ASN A 324 3.01 27.50 -20.72
C ASN A 324 2.08 28.22 -21.68
N ALA A 325 2.12 27.94 -22.98
CA ALA A 325 1.33 28.63 -24.01
C ALA A 325 0.01 27.90 -24.28
N GLY A 326 -1.10 28.64 -24.25
CA GLY A 326 -2.43 28.12 -24.61
C GLY A 326 -2.93 26.98 -23.74
N ILE A 327 -3.34 25.88 -24.37
CA ILE A 327 -3.87 24.67 -23.70
C ILE A 327 -2.82 24.02 -22.80
N ASN A 328 -1.53 24.19 -23.10
CA ASN A 328 -0.42 23.67 -22.32
C ASN A 328 -0.31 24.30 -20.92
N PHE A 329 -0.90 25.48 -20.72
CA PHE A 329 -1.01 26.09 -19.38
C PHE A 329 -1.81 25.17 -18.42
N TRP A 330 -2.97 24.70 -18.86
CA TRP A 330 -3.79 23.78 -18.05
C TRP A 330 -3.12 22.40 -17.87
N LEU A 331 -2.40 21.95 -18.90
CA LEU A 331 -1.61 20.69 -18.81
C LEU A 331 -0.41 20.82 -17.87
N SER A 332 0.17 22.01 -17.73
CA SER A 332 1.24 22.24 -16.76
C SER A 332 0.71 22.45 -15.34
N LEU A 333 -0.55 22.90 -15.18
CA LEU A 333 -1.17 23.16 -13.89
C LEU A 333 -1.77 21.89 -13.26
N VAL A 334 -2.57 21.12 -14.00
CA VAL A 334 -3.32 19.96 -13.46
C VAL A 334 -2.46 18.70 -13.46
N PRO A 335 -2.00 18.13 -14.60
CA PRO A 335 -1.10 16.97 -14.56
C PRO A 335 0.31 17.33 -14.08
N GLY A 336 0.74 18.58 -14.31
CA GLY A 336 2.04 19.08 -13.88
C GLY A 336 3.16 18.89 -14.88
N CYS A 337 4.32 19.44 -14.56
CA CYS A 337 5.57 19.25 -15.28
C CYS A 337 6.49 18.31 -14.53
N TYR A 338 7.22 17.49 -15.27
CA TYR A 338 8.16 16.52 -14.70
C TYR A 338 9.58 16.84 -15.14
N GLN A 339 10.53 16.66 -14.24
CA GLN A 339 11.96 16.80 -14.52
C GLN A 339 12.66 15.48 -14.26
N GLN A 340 13.61 15.15 -15.11
CA GLN A 340 14.44 13.98 -14.93
C GLN A 340 15.50 14.28 -13.87
N GLN A 341 15.45 13.58 -12.75
CA GLN A 341 16.54 13.65 -11.78
C GLN A 341 17.66 12.77 -12.29
N SER A 342 18.80 13.37 -12.57
CA SER A 342 20.03 12.69 -12.93
C SER A 342 20.63 12.01 -11.69
N SER A 343 20.09 10.85 -11.33
CA SER A 343 20.72 9.94 -10.38
C SER A 343 21.31 8.77 -11.15
N GLN A 344 22.48 8.27 -10.73
CA GLN A 344 23.19 7.16 -11.38
C GLN A 344 22.41 5.84 -11.41
N GLN A 345 21.22 5.78 -10.83
CA GLN A 345 20.36 4.58 -10.74
C GLN A 345 19.15 4.61 -11.69
N GLY A 346 19.18 5.37 -12.76
CA GLY A 346 18.06 5.53 -13.69
C GLY A 346 17.33 6.85 -13.47
N GLY A 347 17.12 7.59 -14.55
CA GLY A 347 16.46 8.90 -14.51
C GLY A 347 15.01 8.78 -14.07
N GLN A 348 14.74 9.06 -12.80
CA GLN A 348 13.39 9.11 -12.28
C GLN A 348 12.76 10.46 -12.65
N LEU A 349 11.55 10.44 -13.22
CA LEU A 349 10.78 11.65 -13.46
C LEU A 349 10.12 12.10 -12.16
N ILE A 350 10.52 13.26 -11.65
CA ILE A 350 9.96 13.88 -10.45
C ILE A 350 9.13 15.09 -10.85
N PRO A 351 7.92 15.27 -10.29
CA PRO A 351 7.10 16.41 -10.59
C PRO A 351 7.76 17.70 -10.06
N SER A 352 7.89 18.70 -10.92
CA SER A 352 8.49 19.99 -10.60
C SER A 352 7.48 21.12 -10.44
N LYS A 353 6.29 20.98 -11.04
CA LYS A 353 5.20 21.97 -10.98
C LYS A 353 3.84 21.29 -11.09
N GLY A 354 2.77 22.03 -10.74
CA GLY A 354 1.39 21.59 -10.89
C GLY A 354 0.87 20.79 -9.71
N LEU A 355 -0.32 20.21 -9.86
CA LEU A 355 -0.97 19.42 -8.78
C LEU A 355 -0.12 18.22 -8.37
N ALA A 356 0.50 17.53 -9.33
CA ALA A 356 1.37 16.38 -9.06
C ALA A 356 2.54 16.74 -8.14
N TYR A 357 3.05 17.98 -8.18
CA TYR A 357 4.12 18.44 -7.29
C TYR A 357 3.72 18.42 -5.83
N TYR A 358 2.47 18.80 -5.53
CA TYR A 358 1.94 18.86 -4.17
C TYR A 358 1.40 17.51 -3.67
N THR A 359 1.09 16.58 -4.57
CA THR A 359 0.65 15.22 -4.20
C THR A 359 1.80 14.23 -4.10
N PHE A 360 3.01 14.64 -4.44
CA PHE A 360 4.20 13.80 -4.36
C PHE A 360 4.98 14.07 -3.06
N ALA A 361 5.20 13.02 -2.25
CA ALA A 361 5.90 13.13 -0.97
C ALA A 361 7.34 13.65 -1.11
N PRO A 362 7.75 14.70 -0.38
CA PRO A 362 9.16 15.04 -0.23
C PRO A 362 9.84 14.00 0.67
N ARG A 363 10.82 13.26 0.11
CA ARG A 363 11.42 12.07 0.75
C ARG A 363 12.76 12.30 1.40
N SER A 364 13.10 13.51 1.76
CA SER A 364 14.29 13.79 2.57
C SER A 364 14.11 15.08 3.34
N LEU A 365 14.76 15.15 4.49
CA LEU A 365 14.74 16.34 5.33
C LEU A 365 15.26 17.57 4.58
N GLY A 366 16.26 17.40 3.70
CA GLY A 366 16.79 18.49 2.88
C GLY A 366 15.77 19.08 1.92
N VAL A 367 14.94 18.24 1.28
CA VAL A 367 13.87 18.70 0.37
C VAL A 367 12.76 19.40 1.15
N VAL A 368 12.41 18.90 2.35
CA VAL A 368 11.41 19.52 3.24
C VAL A 368 11.86 20.91 3.69
N LEU A 369 13.12 21.06 4.06
CA LEU A 369 13.67 22.36 4.49
C LEU A 369 13.84 23.34 3.33
N ALA A 370 14.07 22.87 2.11
CA ALA A 370 14.17 23.70 0.92
C ALA A 370 12.80 24.27 0.49
N ASP A 371 11.72 23.49 0.63
CA ASP A 371 10.34 23.91 0.31
C ASP A 371 9.34 23.44 1.37
N PRO A 372 9.25 24.17 2.52
CA PRO A 372 8.36 23.80 3.61
C PRO A 372 6.88 23.94 3.25
N ILE A 373 6.52 24.86 2.31
CA ILE A 373 5.13 25.05 1.88
C ILE A 373 4.63 23.79 1.19
N ARG A 374 5.42 23.21 0.31
CA ARG A 374 5.11 21.93 -0.35
C ARG A 374 4.87 20.82 0.67
N ALA A 375 5.73 20.70 1.68
CA ALA A 375 5.59 19.68 2.70
C ALA A 375 4.28 19.82 3.50
N ILE A 376 3.92 21.04 3.89
CA ILE A 376 2.66 21.32 4.60
C ILE A 376 1.44 21.01 3.73
N VAL A 377 1.45 21.45 2.46
CA VAL A 377 0.34 21.20 1.53
C VAL A 377 0.17 19.69 1.29
N TYR A 378 1.28 18.97 1.06
CA TYR A 378 1.26 17.51 0.95
C TYR A 378 0.65 16.85 2.20
N LEU A 379 1.13 17.24 3.39
CA LEU A 379 0.63 16.70 4.66
C LEU A 379 -0.89 16.88 4.76
N VAL A 380 -1.39 18.09 4.53
CA VAL A 380 -2.82 18.40 4.64
C VAL A 380 -3.65 17.58 3.65
N ILE A 381 -3.24 17.55 2.37
CA ILE A 381 -3.97 16.82 1.34
C ILE A 381 -3.95 15.31 1.64
N PHE A 382 -2.81 14.76 2.08
CA PHE A 382 -2.67 13.34 2.40
C PHE A 382 -3.51 12.94 3.62
N VAL A 383 -3.50 13.75 4.69
CA VAL A 383 -4.32 13.52 5.89
C VAL A 383 -5.81 13.59 5.56
N LEU A 384 -6.24 14.59 4.76
CA LEU A 384 -7.62 14.69 4.31
C LEU A 384 -8.06 13.46 3.50
N ALA A 385 -7.20 12.97 2.60
CA ALA A 385 -7.47 11.75 1.85
C ALA A 385 -7.57 10.52 2.77
N CYS A 386 -6.68 10.38 3.77
CA CYS A 386 -6.74 9.30 4.74
C CYS A 386 -8.04 9.34 5.57
N VAL A 387 -8.47 10.51 6.02
CA VAL A 387 -9.74 10.67 6.76
C VAL A 387 -10.93 10.35 5.87
N PHE A 388 -10.94 10.85 4.63
CA PHE A 388 -12.01 10.56 3.67
C PHE A 388 -12.17 9.04 3.44
N PHE A 389 -11.06 8.34 3.16
CA PHE A 389 -11.12 6.89 2.97
C PHE A 389 -11.42 6.13 4.27
N ALA A 390 -11.01 6.64 5.43
CA ALA A 390 -11.36 6.03 6.71
C ALA A 390 -12.87 6.04 6.96
N VAL A 391 -13.52 7.19 6.74
CA VAL A 391 -14.97 7.34 6.90
C VAL A 391 -15.71 6.47 5.90
N THR A 392 -15.32 6.52 4.63
CA THR A 392 -15.92 5.70 3.57
C THR A 392 -15.79 4.21 3.85
N TRP A 393 -14.63 3.77 4.35
CA TRP A 393 -14.39 2.35 4.67
C TRP A 393 -15.24 1.86 5.83
N VAL A 394 -15.49 2.67 6.86
CA VAL A 394 -16.38 2.30 7.98
C VAL A 394 -17.77 1.95 7.47
N GLU A 395 -18.30 2.70 6.51
CA GLU A 395 -19.61 2.43 5.92
C GLU A 395 -19.59 1.16 5.04
N VAL A 396 -18.62 1.06 4.13
CA VAL A 396 -18.50 -0.07 3.18
C VAL A 396 -18.11 -1.37 3.88
N GLY A 397 -17.23 -1.30 4.88
CA GLY A 397 -16.77 -2.45 5.65
C GLY A 397 -17.80 -3.01 6.64
N GLY A 398 -18.98 -2.38 6.78
CA GLY A 398 -19.99 -2.79 7.75
C GLY A 398 -19.53 -2.62 9.20
N MET A 399 -18.64 -1.65 9.44
CA MET A 399 -18.08 -1.31 10.75
C MET A 399 -18.76 -0.08 11.35
N ASP A 400 -19.86 0.37 10.73
CA ASP A 400 -20.67 1.48 11.21
C ASP A 400 -21.42 1.12 12.49
N SER A 401 -21.76 2.13 13.27
CA SER A 401 -22.40 1.96 14.58
C SER A 401 -23.71 1.17 14.51
N LYS A 402 -24.44 1.29 13.40
CA LYS A 402 -25.69 0.56 13.19
C LYS A 402 -25.46 -0.94 13.02
N THR A 403 -24.51 -1.32 12.18
CA THR A 403 -24.14 -2.72 11.90
C THR A 403 -23.52 -3.36 13.12
N VAL A 404 -22.56 -2.68 13.78
CA VAL A 404 -21.89 -3.18 15.00
C VAL A 404 -22.88 -3.32 16.16
N SER A 405 -23.82 -2.37 16.35
CA SER A 405 -24.85 -2.50 17.40
C SER A 405 -25.74 -3.71 17.19
N LYS A 406 -26.12 -3.99 15.92
CA LYS A 406 -26.89 -5.18 15.57
C LYS A 406 -26.11 -6.47 15.85
N GLN A 407 -24.85 -6.54 15.46
CA GLN A 407 -23.97 -7.69 15.74
C GLN A 407 -23.83 -7.96 17.24
N LEU A 408 -23.68 -6.90 18.06
CA LEU A 408 -23.60 -7.03 19.53
C LEU A 408 -24.91 -7.59 20.10
N ILE A 409 -26.06 -7.12 19.64
CA ILE A 409 -27.37 -7.60 20.09
C ILE A 409 -27.59 -9.06 19.67
N ASP A 410 -27.28 -9.41 18.43
CA ASP A 410 -27.43 -10.75 17.90
C ASP A 410 -26.51 -11.75 18.66
N SER A 411 -25.34 -11.29 19.11
CA SER A 411 -24.42 -12.05 19.99
C SER A 411 -24.88 -12.14 21.44
N GLY A 412 -26.03 -11.52 21.81
CA GLY A 412 -26.55 -11.53 23.17
C GLY A 412 -25.85 -10.59 24.14
N MET A 413 -25.00 -9.69 23.64
CA MET A 413 -24.32 -8.68 24.44
C MET A 413 -25.20 -7.44 24.66
N GLN A 414 -25.06 -6.81 25.82
CA GLN A 414 -25.69 -5.54 26.16
C GLN A 414 -24.68 -4.65 26.88
N ILE A 415 -24.90 -3.34 26.87
CA ILE A 415 -24.04 -2.41 27.62
C ILE A 415 -24.49 -2.38 29.09
N GLU A 416 -23.52 -2.41 30.00
CA GLU A 416 -23.76 -2.39 31.43
C GLU A 416 -24.51 -1.11 31.85
N GLY A 417 -25.57 -1.27 32.66
CA GLY A 417 -26.39 -0.14 33.14
C GLY A 417 -27.54 0.29 32.21
N PHE A 418 -27.65 -0.29 31.01
CA PHE A 418 -28.74 0.04 30.09
C PHE A 418 -29.60 -1.19 29.75
N ARG A 419 -30.90 -0.95 29.53
CA ARG A 419 -31.81 -1.99 29.03
C ARG A 419 -31.35 -2.45 27.63
N ARG A 420 -31.66 -3.70 27.27
CA ARG A 420 -31.38 -4.28 25.96
C ARG A 420 -32.16 -3.56 24.86
N SER A 421 -31.70 -2.36 24.52
CA SER A 421 -32.24 -1.52 23.44
C SER A 421 -31.18 -1.25 22.41
N GLY A 422 -31.44 -1.66 21.17
CA GLY A 422 -30.53 -1.39 20.06
C GLY A 422 -30.27 0.10 19.84
N ALA A 423 -31.25 0.94 20.17
CA ALA A 423 -31.11 2.39 20.05
C ALA A 423 -30.06 2.95 21.02
N THR A 424 -30.02 2.46 22.25
CA THR A 424 -29.06 2.91 23.26
C THR A 424 -27.64 2.47 22.97
N ILE A 425 -27.47 1.19 22.56
CA ILE A 425 -26.16 0.66 22.14
C ILE A 425 -25.63 1.44 20.94
N ARG A 426 -26.50 1.68 19.95
CA ARG A 426 -26.16 2.48 18.80
C ARG A 426 -25.75 3.90 19.17
N GLN A 427 -26.50 4.58 20.04
CA GLN A 427 -26.21 5.95 20.47
C GLN A 427 -24.85 6.08 21.13
N ILE A 428 -24.43 5.07 21.91
CA ILE A 428 -23.09 5.04 22.51
C ILE A 428 -22.02 4.82 21.42
N LEU A 429 -22.21 3.86 20.52
CA LEU A 429 -21.27 3.59 19.44
C LEU A 429 -21.18 4.77 18.44
N ASP A 430 -22.28 5.48 18.18
CA ASP A 430 -22.32 6.69 17.34
C ASP A 430 -21.41 7.82 17.89
N ARG A 431 -21.12 7.80 19.18
CA ARG A 431 -20.19 8.77 19.79
C ARG A 431 -18.73 8.37 19.63
N TYR A 432 -18.42 7.07 19.72
CA TYR A 432 -17.02 6.60 19.73
C TYR A 432 -16.50 6.26 18.33
N ILE A 433 -17.27 5.54 17.52
CA ILE A 433 -16.79 5.04 16.22
C ILE A 433 -16.39 6.17 15.26
N PRO A 434 -17.21 7.23 15.02
CA PRO A 434 -16.80 8.30 14.13
C PRO A 434 -15.59 9.08 14.64
N ALA A 435 -15.54 9.35 15.96
CA ALA A 435 -14.42 10.07 16.57
C ALA A 435 -13.10 9.29 16.43
N VAL A 436 -13.09 7.99 16.76
CA VAL A 436 -11.91 7.14 16.65
C VAL A 436 -11.49 6.98 15.18
N THR A 437 -12.44 6.89 14.26
CA THR A 437 -12.18 6.79 12.81
C THR A 437 -11.45 8.04 12.30
N VAL A 438 -11.95 9.23 12.63
CA VAL A 438 -11.35 10.49 12.18
C VAL A 438 -9.98 10.70 12.83
N ILE A 439 -9.87 10.54 14.16
CA ILE A 439 -8.60 10.70 14.87
C ILE A 439 -7.59 9.66 14.39
N GLY A 440 -8.01 8.41 14.20
CA GLY A 440 -7.17 7.35 13.64
C GLY A 440 -6.66 7.70 12.24
N GLY A 441 -7.54 8.19 11.35
CA GLY A 441 -7.18 8.62 9.99
C GLY A 441 -6.17 9.79 9.99
N ILE A 442 -6.37 10.80 10.85
CA ILE A 442 -5.43 11.91 11.02
C ILE A 442 -4.07 11.40 11.51
N THR A 443 -4.07 10.59 12.56
CA THR A 443 -2.82 10.08 13.16
C THR A 443 -2.02 9.25 12.17
N ILE A 444 -2.69 8.34 11.44
CA ILE A 444 -2.08 7.50 10.40
C ILE A 444 -1.48 8.38 9.30
N GLY A 445 -2.23 9.36 8.80
CA GLY A 445 -1.77 10.28 7.76
C GLY A 445 -0.55 11.12 8.22
N CYS A 446 -0.58 11.64 9.44
CA CYS A 446 0.54 12.39 10.01
C CYS A 446 1.80 11.53 10.20
N ILE A 447 1.67 10.29 10.69
CA ILE A 447 2.82 9.39 10.88
C ILE A 447 3.42 9.01 9.53
N ALA A 448 2.59 8.64 8.56
CA ALA A 448 3.06 8.26 7.23
C ALA A 448 3.79 9.42 6.54
N ALA A 449 3.19 10.61 6.50
CA ALA A 449 3.84 11.77 5.90
C ALA A 449 5.09 12.22 6.67
N GLY A 450 5.07 12.20 8.00
CA GLY A 450 6.23 12.51 8.83
C GLY A 450 7.40 11.55 8.61
N ALA A 451 7.13 10.26 8.45
CA ALA A 451 8.14 9.26 8.13
C ALA A 451 8.76 9.49 6.73
N ASP A 452 7.93 9.85 5.73
CA ASP A 452 8.42 10.23 4.39
C ASP A 452 9.32 11.48 4.46
N PHE A 453 8.95 12.50 5.24
CA PHE A 453 9.74 13.73 5.41
C PHE A 453 11.13 13.49 6.01
N LEU A 454 11.22 12.51 6.90
CA LEU A 454 12.48 12.12 7.56
C LEU A 454 13.27 11.08 6.75
N GLY A 455 12.83 10.70 5.56
CA GLY A 455 13.53 9.76 4.69
C GLY A 455 13.52 8.31 5.18
N ALA A 456 12.48 7.89 5.89
CA ALA A 456 12.35 6.51 6.38
C ALA A 456 12.38 5.49 5.22
N PHE A 457 13.05 4.34 5.42
CA PHE A 457 13.21 3.31 4.41
C PHE A 457 11.88 2.60 4.09
N GLY A 458 11.63 2.36 2.83
CA GLY A 458 10.40 1.69 2.39
C GLY A 458 9.16 2.58 2.43
N THR A 459 9.31 3.89 2.48
CA THR A 459 8.26 4.93 2.63
C THR A 459 7.52 4.88 3.97
N GLY A 460 7.02 6.03 4.43
CA GLY A 460 6.25 6.09 5.68
C GLY A 460 4.97 5.27 5.62
N THR A 461 4.29 5.31 4.47
CA THR A 461 3.11 4.47 4.20
C THR A 461 3.46 2.99 4.20
N GLY A 462 4.59 2.59 3.58
CA GLY A 462 5.05 1.21 3.51
C GLY A 462 5.35 0.63 4.89
N ILE A 463 6.08 1.37 5.74
CA ILE A 463 6.38 0.93 7.13
C ILE A 463 5.08 0.74 7.92
N LEU A 464 4.18 1.72 7.85
CA LEU A 464 2.90 1.68 8.56
C LEU A 464 2.07 0.45 8.15
N LEU A 465 2.00 0.19 6.84
CA LEU A 465 1.32 -0.99 6.30
C LEU A 465 1.97 -2.28 6.81
N THR A 466 3.28 -2.39 6.72
CA THR A 466 4.02 -3.59 7.10
C THR A 466 3.85 -3.93 8.58
N VAL A 467 3.97 -2.95 9.48
CA VAL A 467 3.76 -3.16 10.91
C VAL A 467 2.35 -3.64 11.21
N GLY A 468 1.35 -2.98 10.63
CA GLY A 468 -0.06 -3.38 10.81
C GLY A 468 -0.36 -4.77 10.23
N ILE A 469 0.22 -5.11 9.08
CA ILE A 469 0.09 -6.43 8.45
C ILE A 469 0.75 -7.51 9.30
N ILE A 470 1.99 -7.30 9.77
CA ILE A 470 2.70 -8.25 10.63
C ILE A 470 1.89 -8.51 11.91
N GLN A 471 1.35 -7.44 12.53
CA GLN A 471 0.52 -7.59 13.72
C GLN A 471 -0.77 -8.37 13.42
N GLN A 472 -1.43 -8.08 12.30
CA GLN A 472 -2.63 -8.82 11.88
C GLN A 472 -2.32 -10.30 11.65
N TYR A 473 -1.20 -10.61 10.99
CA TYR A 473 -0.76 -11.99 10.80
C TYR A 473 -0.43 -12.68 12.13
N TYR A 474 0.22 -11.98 13.05
CA TYR A 474 0.47 -12.50 14.38
C TYR A 474 -0.84 -12.83 15.11
N GLU A 475 -1.84 -11.94 15.09
CA GLU A 475 -3.16 -12.19 15.69
C GLU A 475 -3.85 -13.43 15.05
N ILE A 476 -3.77 -13.58 13.72
CA ILE A 476 -4.34 -14.72 12.99
C ILE A 476 -3.62 -16.03 13.38
N LEU A 477 -2.28 -16.02 13.40
CA LEU A 477 -1.48 -17.19 13.76
C LEU A 477 -1.76 -17.66 15.20
N VAL A 478 -1.83 -16.73 16.15
CA VAL A 478 -2.15 -17.04 17.55
C VAL A 478 -3.55 -17.62 17.68
N LYS A 479 -4.55 -17.01 17.01
CA LYS A 479 -5.94 -17.49 17.00
C LYS A 479 -6.05 -18.90 16.45
N GLU A 480 -5.45 -19.16 15.29
CA GLU A 480 -5.47 -20.48 14.64
C GLU A 480 -4.73 -21.54 15.48
N ARG A 481 -3.61 -21.19 16.08
CA ARG A 481 -2.85 -22.10 16.96
C ARG A 481 -3.64 -22.48 18.20
N ILE A 482 -4.31 -21.51 18.84
CA ILE A 482 -5.18 -21.79 19.99
C ILE A 482 -6.33 -22.71 19.57
N THR A 483 -6.95 -22.47 18.43
CA THR A 483 -8.07 -23.28 17.92
C THR A 483 -7.64 -24.71 17.60
N GLU A 484 -6.39 -24.92 17.15
CA GLU A 484 -5.83 -26.26 16.90
C GLU A 484 -5.58 -27.03 18.21
N ILE A 485 -5.02 -26.36 19.24
CA ILE A 485 -4.71 -26.97 20.53
C ILE A 485 -5.99 -27.26 21.33
N TYR A 486 -6.98 -26.36 21.24
CA TYR A 486 -8.25 -26.47 21.97
C TYR A 486 -9.44 -26.44 21.00
N PRO A 487 -9.80 -27.57 20.36
CA PRO A 487 -10.88 -27.61 19.36
C PRO A 487 -12.25 -27.15 19.88
N GLY A 488 -12.51 -27.27 21.20
CA GLY A 488 -13.73 -26.78 21.85
C GLY A 488 -13.92 -25.26 21.86
N THR A 489 -12.87 -24.48 21.55
CA THR A 489 -12.93 -23.03 21.52
C THR A 489 -13.39 -22.46 20.17
N LYS A 490 -13.60 -23.30 19.14
CA LYS A 490 -14.08 -22.88 17.81
C LYS A 490 -15.38 -22.03 17.89
N GLY A 491 -16.26 -22.34 18.83
CA GLY A 491 -17.52 -21.60 19.05
C GLY A 491 -17.40 -20.30 19.85
N LEU A 492 -16.26 -20.10 20.56
CA LEU A 492 -16.03 -18.92 21.40
C LEU A 492 -15.17 -17.85 20.71
N LEU A 493 -14.35 -18.24 19.73
CA LEU A 493 -13.37 -17.39 19.04
C LEU A 493 -13.78 -17.06 17.58
N GLY A 494 -14.89 -17.65 17.10
CA GLY A 494 -15.44 -17.44 15.74
C GLY A 494 -16.33 -16.24 15.59
#